data_1f8bcbb312558feab77e58ba4ba6e0e9
#
_entry.id   1f8bcbb312558feab77e58ba4ba6e0e9
#
_cell.length_a   1.000
_cell.length_b   1.000
_cell.length_c   1.000
_cell.angle_alpha   90.00
_cell.angle_beta   90.00
_cell.angle_gamma   90.00
#
_symmetry.space_group_name_H-M   'P 1'
#
loop_
_entity.id
_entity.type
_entity.pdbx_description
1 polymer ?
#
loop_
_entity_poly.entity_id
_entity_poly.type
_entity_poly.pdbx_seq_one_letter_code
_entity_poly.pdbx_strand_id
1 'polypeptide(L)'
;MDSRERVMTSVSLGKPDRIPLDFSANEATLSRLHRDLNTRTHHELLTRLHADIIDIRGVVDPLYRGPIPRQRELPGGIAENFWGWRTKVMQTPTGAETSYCDFILKDCTTVEELMTHRWPKADWFDFSGFSERLGEWRGFAVMASGASIWQHPTFLRGIEQLLMDILIAPDIAAFMIDTFTDFYIDYFDRMFSAAPGRIDILRIADDLGMQDRLLVSPDVFRDIFVPRLRRIIDMAKSHGVKVMFHSCGAIVPLIDSIIDAGVDILDPIQVTAKGMDPAMLKERFGTRLCLHGAIDTQYLLPCGTPADVQNAVISMADILGENGGFIMSPSHVLQSDVPTDNIIALYDTASQRRYSKVRMTREAI
;
A
#
# COMPACT_ATOMS: atom_id res chain seq x y z
N MET A 1 22.98 6.57 8.19
CA MET A 1 21.83 5.71 8.52
C MET A 1 21.75 4.60 7.52
N ASP A 2 21.42 3.37 7.94
CA ASP A 2 20.96 2.35 7.01
C ASP A 2 19.52 2.66 6.53
N SER A 3 19.00 1.85 5.59
CA SER A 3 17.66 2.11 5.01
C SER A 3 16.56 1.97 6.06
N ARG A 4 16.64 0.97 6.94
CA ARG A 4 15.66 0.76 8.01
C ARG A 4 15.64 1.93 9.00
N GLU A 5 16.80 2.36 9.48
CA GLU A 5 16.92 3.52 10.39
C GLU A 5 16.34 4.78 9.74
N ARG A 6 16.60 4.98 8.44
CA ARG A 6 16.13 6.14 7.68
C ARG A 6 14.60 6.17 7.59
N VAL A 7 13.99 5.05 7.22
CA VAL A 7 12.53 4.92 7.13
C VAL A 7 11.89 5.12 8.49
N MET A 8 12.37 4.42 9.53
CA MET A 8 11.77 4.48 10.87
C MET A 8 11.94 5.86 11.53
N THR A 9 13.03 6.57 11.23
CA THR A 9 13.20 7.97 11.62
C THR A 9 12.13 8.85 10.97
N SER A 10 11.88 8.69 9.67
CA SER A 10 10.86 9.45 8.95
C SER A 10 9.45 9.12 9.44
N VAL A 11 9.13 7.83 9.64
CA VAL A 11 7.84 7.38 10.19
C VAL A 11 7.58 7.94 11.59
N SER A 12 8.65 8.14 12.37
CA SER A 12 8.59 8.80 13.68
C SER A 12 8.59 10.33 13.59
N LEU A 13 8.33 10.89 12.41
CA LEU A 13 8.29 12.33 12.10
C LEU A 13 9.63 13.05 12.33
N GLY A 14 10.73 12.30 12.37
CA GLY A 14 12.08 12.83 12.47
C GLY A 14 12.71 13.14 11.11
N LYS A 15 13.89 13.76 11.12
CA LYS A 15 14.71 14.06 9.94
C LYS A 15 15.82 13.02 9.78
N PRO A 16 15.73 12.09 8.82
CA PRO A 16 16.85 11.20 8.50
C PRO A 16 17.94 11.93 7.70
N ASP A 17 19.02 11.20 7.35
CA ASP A 17 20.14 11.73 6.57
C ASP A 17 19.75 12.17 5.13
N ARG A 18 18.74 11.52 4.53
CA ARG A 18 18.04 11.89 3.29
C ARG A 18 16.58 11.46 3.35
N ILE A 19 15.78 11.89 2.41
CA ILE A 19 14.39 11.40 2.25
C ILE A 19 14.44 9.89 1.93
N PRO A 20 13.69 9.04 2.68
CA PRO A 20 13.55 7.63 2.34
C PRO A 20 12.80 7.47 1.00
N LEU A 21 13.16 6.41 0.28
CA LEU A 21 12.56 6.08 -1.02
C LEU A 21 11.87 4.72 -0.96
N ASP A 22 10.67 4.65 -1.53
CA ASP A 22 9.98 3.39 -1.74
C ASP A 22 9.79 3.12 -3.23
N PHE A 23 9.71 1.84 -3.61
CA PHE A 23 9.60 1.39 -5.00
C PHE A 23 8.58 0.28 -5.13
N SER A 24 7.64 0.46 -6.07
CA SER A 24 6.69 -0.57 -6.45
C SER A 24 6.41 -0.50 -7.95
N ALA A 25 6.46 -1.64 -8.64
CA ALA A 25 6.22 -1.74 -10.07
C ALA A 25 5.48 -3.03 -10.42
N ASN A 26 4.73 -3.02 -11.54
CA ASN A 26 4.15 -4.22 -12.09
C ASN A 26 5.22 -5.14 -12.70
N GLU A 27 4.88 -6.39 -12.96
CA GLU A 27 5.84 -7.41 -13.41
C GLU A 27 6.50 -7.08 -14.75
N ALA A 28 5.77 -6.46 -15.67
CA ALA A 28 6.30 -6.04 -16.97
C ALA A 28 7.36 -4.93 -16.81
N THR A 29 7.10 -3.98 -15.92
CA THR A 29 8.06 -2.91 -15.58
C THR A 29 9.27 -3.46 -14.83
N LEU A 30 9.08 -4.37 -13.87
CA LEU A 30 10.17 -5.06 -13.17
C LEU A 30 11.10 -5.79 -14.16
N SER A 31 10.52 -6.59 -15.05
CA SER A 31 11.28 -7.34 -16.07
C SER A 31 12.06 -6.42 -17.01
N ARG A 32 11.48 -5.26 -17.38
CA ARG A 32 12.15 -4.25 -18.19
C ARG A 32 13.31 -3.61 -17.40
N LEU A 33 13.08 -3.18 -16.16
CA LEU A 33 14.11 -2.56 -15.33
C LEU A 33 15.29 -3.48 -15.06
N HIS A 34 15.06 -4.77 -14.84
CA HIS A 34 16.13 -5.75 -14.71
C HIS A 34 17.03 -5.80 -15.93
N ARG A 35 16.46 -5.75 -17.16
CA ARG A 35 17.23 -5.71 -18.38
C ARG A 35 17.99 -4.39 -18.54
N ASP A 36 17.29 -3.27 -18.40
CA ASP A 36 17.80 -1.94 -18.69
C ASP A 36 18.89 -1.51 -17.68
N LEU A 37 18.76 -1.93 -16.42
CA LEU A 37 19.71 -1.63 -15.34
C LEU A 37 20.73 -2.75 -15.09
N ASN A 38 20.67 -3.84 -15.89
CA ASN A 38 21.56 -5.00 -15.76
C ASN A 38 21.60 -5.58 -14.33
N THR A 39 20.43 -5.71 -13.70
CA THR A 39 20.26 -6.32 -12.37
C THR A 39 19.68 -7.72 -12.50
N ARG A 40 20.03 -8.64 -11.59
CA ARG A 40 19.63 -10.05 -11.64
C ARG A 40 18.64 -10.41 -10.53
N THR A 41 18.68 -9.69 -9.44
CA THR A 41 17.83 -9.94 -8.25
C THR A 41 17.05 -8.69 -7.88
N HIS A 42 15.94 -8.89 -7.18
CA HIS A 42 15.15 -7.77 -6.67
C HIS A 42 15.97 -6.91 -5.69
N HIS A 43 16.84 -7.53 -4.89
CA HIS A 43 17.76 -6.84 -4.00
C HIS A 43 18.72 -5.90 -4.76
N GLU A 44 19.32 -6.37 -5.87
CA GLU A 44 20.18 -5.53 -6.72
C GLU A 44 19.39 -4.37 -7.31
N LEU A 45 18.14 -4.59 -7.76
CA LEU A 45 17.30 -3.55 -8.32
C LEU A 45 16.97 -2.48 -7.26
N LEU A 46 16.51 -2.86 -6.08
CA LEU A 46 16.23 -1.92 -4.99
C LEU A 46 17.48 -1.12 -4.60
N THR A 47 18.64 -1.78 -4.52
CA THR A 47 19.91 -1.12 -4.24
C THR A 47 20.28 -0.11 -5.32
N ARG A 48 20.11 -0.46 -6.62
CA ARG A 48 20.38 0.44 -7.77
C ARG A 48 19.44 1.66 -7.76
N LEU A 49 18.20 1.48 -7.36
CA LEU A 49 17.21 2.54 -7.23
C LEU A 49 17.25 3.27 -5.88
N HIS A 50 18.22 2.95 -5.01
CA HIS A 50 18.32 3.55 -3.67
C HIS A 50 17.04 3.41 -2.82
N ALA A 51 16.20 2.42 -3.12
CA ALA A 51 15.00 2.16 -2.34
C ALA A 51 15.35 1.70 -0.91
N ASP A 52 14.55 2.12 0.05
CA ASP A 52 14.78 1.88 1.47
C ASP A 52 13.80 0.87 2.07
N ILE A 53 12.72 0.56 1.35
CA ILE A 53 11.65 -0.34 1.78
C ILE A 53 11.62 -1.56 0.87
N ILE A 54 11.35 -2.72 1.46
CA ILE A 54 10.96 -3.94 0.75
C ILE A 54 9.55 -4.35 1.16
N ASP A 55 8.64 -4.45 0.20
CA ASP A 55 7.38 -5.18 0.38
C ASP A 55 7.64 -6.66 0.19
N ILE A 56 7.46 -7.44 1.24
CA ILE A 56 7.75 -8.88 1.23
C ILE A 56 6.67 -9.71 0.54
N ARG A 57 5.51 -9.15 0.20
CA ARG A 57 4.44 -9.85 -0.50
C ARG A 57 4.91 -10.30 -1.89
N GLY A 58 4.83 -11.61 -2.13
CA GLY A 58 5.33 -12.22 -3.36
C GLY A 58 6.84 -12.42 -3.42
N VAL A 59 7.60 -11.91 -2.42
CA VAL A 59 9.05 -12.08 -2.29
C VAL A 59 9.39 -13.08 -1.19
N VAL A 60 8.80 -12.90 0.00
CA VAL A 60 8.98 -13.80 1.16
C VAL A 60 7.60 -14.14 1.73
N ASP A 61 6.83 -14.92 0.98
CA ASP A 61 5.50 -15.38 1.43
C ASP A 61 5.62 -16.56 2.42
N PRO A 62 4.69 -16.69 3.38
CA PRO A 62 4.48 -17.93 4.13
C PRO A 62 4.12 -19.08 3.18
N LEU A 63 4.46 -20.31 3.58
CA LEU A 63 4.16 -21.48 2.77
C LEU A 63 2.66 -21.81 2.86
N TYR A 64 1.99 -21.81 1.71
CA TYR A 64 0.58 -22.18 1.67
C TYR A 64 0.39 -23.71 1.85
N ARG A 65 -0.45 -24.11 2.81
CA ARG A 65 -0.78 -25.49 3.20
C ARG A 65 -2.30 -25.74 3.22
N GLY A 66 -3.07 -24.85 2.59
CA GLY A 66 -4.54 -24.95 2.60
C GLY A 66 -5.07 -26.23 1.91
N PRO A 67 -6.34 -26.56 2.17
CA PRO A 67 -6.97 -27.80 1.68
C PRO A 67 -7.36 -27.76 0.20
N ILE A 68 -7.22 -26.60 -0.44
CA ILE A 68 -7.47 -26.39 -1.88
C ILE A 68 -6.24 -25.76 -2.52
N PRO A 69 -6.05 -25.84 -3.85
CA PRO A 69 -4.93 -25.17 -4.50
C PRO A 69 -4.90 -23.66 -4.20
N ARG A 70 -3.70 -23.08 -4.03
CA ARG A 70 -3.54 -21.62 -3.85
C ARG A 70 -4.16 -20.83 -5.00
N GLN A 71 -4.07 -21.41 -6.21
CA GLN A 71 -4.71 -20.89 -7.43
C GLN A 71 -5.04 -22.07 -8.35
N ARG A 72 -6.14 -21.97 -9.10
CA ARG A 72 -6.53 -22.94 -10.13
C ARG A 72 -7.10 -22.22 -11.35
N GLU A 73 -6.98 -22.86 -12.49
CA GLU A 73 -7.58 -22.42 -13.74
C GLU A 73 -9.00 -22.97 -13.89
N LEU A 74 -9.92 -22.12 -14.30
CA LEU A 74 -11.31 -22.45 -14.65
C LEU A 74 -11.52 -22.30 -16.17
N PRO A 75 -12.58 -22.90 -16.74
CA PRO A 75 -12.93 -22.68 -18.14
C PRO A 75 -13.01 -21.19 -18.50
N GLY A 76 -12.62 -20.87 -19.73
CA GLY A 76 -12.68 -19.48 -20.24
C GLY A 76 -11.48 -18.59 -19.86
N GLY A 77 -10.38 -19.19 -19.38
CA GLY A 77 -9.17 -18.46 -19.00
C GLY A 77 -9.34 -17.65 -17.72
N ILE A 78 -10.18 -18.13 -16.82
CA ILE A 78 -10.41 -17.54 -15.50
C ILE A 78 -9.49 -18.22 -14.51
N ALA A 79 -8.74 -17.44 -13.73
CA ALA A 79 -7.99 -17.93 -12.57
C ALA A 79 -8.81 -17.70 -11.30
N GLU A 80 -8.88 -18.71 -10.44
CA GLU A 80 -9.54 -18.60 -9.13
C GLU A 80 -8.51 -18.91 -8.03
N ASN A 81 -8.39 -18.02 -7.04
CA ASN A 81 -7.49 -18.24 -5.90
C ASN A 81 -8.20 -18.89 -4.70
N PHE A 82 -7.46 -19.14 -3.62
CA PHE A 82 -7.97 -19.78 -2.40
C PHE A 82 -9.05 -18.98 -1.65
N TRP A 83 -9.23 -17.69 -1.95
CA TRP A 83 -10.36 -16.88 -1.49
C TRP A 83 -11.64 -17.15 -2.31
N GLY A 84 -11.50 -17.70 -3.51
CA GLY A 84 -12.55 -17.73 -4.52
C GLY A 84 -12.60 -16.47 -5.38
N TRP A 85 -11.60 -15.59 -5.28
CA TRP A 85 -11.49 -14.47 -6.20
C TRP A 85 -11.20 -14.96 -7.59
N ARG A 86 -12.00 -14.54 -8.55
CA ARG A 86 -11.89 -14.88 -9.96
C ARG A 86 -11.34 -13.72 -10.75
N THR A 87 -10.33 -14.01 -11.53
CA THR A 87 -9.67 -13.01 -12.37
C THR A 87 -9.51 -13.50 -13.79
N LYS A 88 -9.50 -12.57 -14.72
CA LYS A 88 -9.24 -12.82 -16.13
C LYS A 88 -8.25 -11.80 -16.68
N VAL A 89 -7.33 -12.26 -17.50
CA VAL A 89 -6.40 -11.37 -18.20
C VAL A 89 -7.13 -10.72 -19.37
N MET A 90 -7.14 -9.40 -19.38
CA MET A 90 -7.69 -8.55 -20.43
C MET A 90 -6.56 -7.90 -21.21
N GLN A 91 -6.63 -7.90 -22.54
CA GLN A 91 -5.68 -7.14 -23.36
C GLN A 91 -6.16 -5.69 -23.46
N THR A 92 -5.28 -4.76 -23.10
CA THR A 92 -5.50 -3.31 -23.20
C THR A 92 -4.48 -2.68 -24.14
N PRO A 93 -4.66 -1.45 -24.60
CA PRO A 93 -3.66 -0.75 -25.42
C PRO A 93 -2.30 -0.59 -24.73
N THR A 94 -2.28 -0.60 -23.41
CA THR A 94 -1.07 -0.45 -22.56
C THR A 94 -0.46 -1.79 -22.15
N GLY A 95 -1.09 -2.92 -22.51
CA GLY A 95 -0.61 -4.27 -22.19
C GLY A 95 -1.69 -5.19 -21.64
N ALA A 96 -1.28 -6.31 -21.06
CA ALA A 96 -2.17 -7.25 -20.42
C ALA A 96 -2.47 -6.81 -18.98
N GLU A 97 -3.73 -6.69 -18.64
CA GLU A 97 -4.21 -6.33 -17.30
C GLU A 97 -5.08 -7.44 -16.71
N THR A 98 -5.00 -7.64 -15.40
CA THR A 98 -5.86 -8.59 -14.69
C THR A 98 -7.08 -7.88 -14.15
N SER A 99 -8.27 -8.37 -14.52
CA SER A 99 -9.56 -7.85 -14.04
C SER A 99 -10.27 -8.89 -13.19
N TYR A 100 -10.92 -8.45 -12.10
CA TYR A 100 -11.81 -9.30 -11.31
C TYR A 100 -13.13 -9.55 -12.05
N CYS A 101 -13.63 -10.77 -11.95
CA CYS A 101 -14.86 -11.21 -12.61
C CYS A 101 -15.61 -12.25 -11.78
N ASP A 102 -16.85 -12.57 -12.17
CA ASP A 102 -17.66 -13.65 -11.58
C ASP A 102 -17.69 -13.60 -10.03
N PHE A 103 -18.18 -12.51 -9.47
CA PHE A 103 -18.31 -12.29 -8.03
C PHE A 103 -19.19 -13.35 -7.38
N ILE A 104 -18.58 -14.42 -6.85
CA ILE A 104 -19.27 -15.68 -6.47
C ILE A 104 -20.26 -15.57 -5.31
N LEU A 105 -20.17 -14.50 -4.51
CA LEU A 105 -21.09 -14.22 -3.40
C LEU A 105 -22.11 -13.12 -3.75
N LYS A 106 -22.15 -12.66 -5.00
CA LYS A 106 -22.99 -11.55 -5.45
C LYS A 106 -24.47 -11.75 -5.14
N ASP A 107 -24.95 -12.97 -5.36
CA ASP A 107 -26.38 -13.29 -5.29
C ASP A 107 -26.82 -13.82 -3.90
N CYS A 108 -25.93 -13.93 -2.92
CA CYS A 108 -26.28 -14.30 -1.55
C CYS A 108 -27.16 -13.20 -0.92
N THR A 109 -28.25 -13.58 -0.28
CA THR A 109 -29.23 -12.66 0.32
C THR A 109 -29.31 -12.73 1.83
N THR A 110 -28.62 -13.71 2.44
CA THR A 110 -28.54 -13.90 3.90
C THR A 110 -27.12 -14.20 4.36
N VAL A 111 -26.86 -13.97 5.64
CA VAL A 111 -25.58 -14.33 6.29
C VAL A 111 -25.34 -15.83 6.26
N GLU A 112 -26.39 -16.64 6.41
CA GLU A 112 -26.33 -18.10 6.38
C GLU A 112 -25.81 -18.61 5.02
N GLU A 113 -26.24 -17.98 3.93
CA GLU A 113 -25.71 -18.31 2.58
C GLU A 113 -24.23 -17.94 2.48
N LEU A 114 -23.81 -16.78 2.98
CA LEU A 114 -22.40 -16.39 3.02
C LEU A 114 -21.54 -17.37 3.87
N MET A 115 -22.08 -17.88 4.96
CA MET A 115 -21.39 -18.86 5.82
C MET A 115 -21.12 -20.19 5.12
N THR A 116 -21.84 -20.51 4.04
CA THR A 116 -21.57 -21.73 3.23
C THR A 116 -20.29 -21.66 2.42
N HIS A 117 -19.77 -20.44 2.20
CA HIS A 117 -18.49 -20.24 1.52
C HIS A 117 -17.34 -20.81 2.34
N ARG A 118 -16.33 -21.37 1.65
CA ARG A 118 -15.12 -21.88 2.31
C ARG A 118 -14.17 -20.73 2.61
N TRP A 119 -14.41 -20.05 3.71
CA TRP A 119 -13.56 -18.96 4.15
C TRP A 119 -12.14 -19.43 4.48
N PRO A 120 -11.10 -18.76 3.98
CA PRO A 120 -9.72 -19.04 4.33
C PRO A 120 -9.46 -18.86 5.83
N LYS A 121 -8.46 -19.60 6.33
CA LYS A 121 -7.99 -19.50 7.71
C LYS A 121 -6.49 -19.26 7.73
N ALA A 122 -5.99 -18.57 8.73
CA ALA A 122 -4.55 -18.33 8.89
C ALA A 122 -3.77 -19.64 9.11
N ASP A 123 -4.43 -20.71 9.61
CA ASP A 123 -3.87 -22.08 9.72
C ASP A 123 -3.47 -22.70 8.37
N TRP A 124 -3.94 -22.15 7.27
CA TRP A 124 -3.53 -22.61 5.94
C TRP A 124 -2.13 -22.12 5.53
N PHE A 125 -1.48 -21.36 6.39
CA PHE A 125 -0.17 -20.78 6.12
C PHE A 125 0.84 -21.22 7.17
N ASP A 126 1.97 -21.72 6.68
CA ASP A 126 3.08 -22.18 7.50
C ASP A 126 4.15 -21.07 7.53
N PHE A 127 4.36 -20.51 8.70
CA PHE A 127 5.33 -19.45 8.96
C PHE A 127 6.69 -20.00 9.44
N SER A 128 6.91 -21.31 9.46
CA SER A 128 8.19 -21.90 9.85
C SER A 128 9.32 -21.40 8.94
N GLY A 129 10.48 -21.09 9.54
CA GLY A 129 11.63 -20.53 8.81
C GLY A 129 11.39 -19.15 8.19
N PHE A 130 10.29 -18.46 8.53
CA PHE A 130 9.97 -17.16 7.94
C PHE A 130 11.01 -16.08 8.29
N SER A 131 11.45 -16.04 9.56
CA SER A 131 12.48 -15.09 10.02
C SER A 131 13.84 -15.29 9.32
N GLU A 132 14.22 -16.54 9.01
CA GLU A 132 15.45 -16.85 8.29
C GLU A 132 15.39 -16.36 6.84
N ARG A 133 14.25 -16.56 6.18
CA ARG A 133 14.03 -16.06 4.81
C ARG A 133 14.06 -14.53 4.70
N LEU A 134 13.72 -13.82 5.78
CA LEU A 134 13.90 -12.38 5.88
C LEU A 134 15.36 -11.95 6.08
N GLY A 135 16.27 -12.90 6.28
CA GLY A 135 17.69 -12.62 6.53
C GLY A 135 18.39 -11.84 5.43
N GLU A 136 18.01 -12.05 4.18
CA GLU A 136 18.53 -11.36 3.00
C GLU A 136 18.20 -9.85 3.00
N TRP A 137 17.13 -9.44 3.65
CA TRP A 137 16.61 -8.06 3.66
C TRP A 137 17.06 -7.25 4.88
N ARG A 138 18.16 -7.67 5.52
CA ARG A 138 18.76 -6.89 6.63
C ARG A 138 19.23 -5.53 6.11
N GLY A 139 18.87 -4.48 6.82
CA GLY A 139 19.22 -3.11 6.46
C GLY A 139 18.11 -2.37 5.72
N PHE A 140 17.17 -3.06 5.04
CA PHE A 140 15.94 -2.47 4.54
C PHE A 140 14.89 -2.35 5.64
N ALA A 141 13.99 -1.38 5.52
CA ALA A 141 12.72 -1.44 6.24
C ALA A 141 11.82 -2.50 5.58
N VAL A 142 11.28 -3.41 6.38
CA VAL A 142 10.48 -4.53 5.90
C VAL A 142 9.00 -4.19 6.05
N MET A 143 8.30 -4.15 4.93
CA MET A 143 6.86 -3.93 4.86
C MET A 143 6.14 -5.23 4.52
N ALA A 144 5.14 -5.60 5.32
CA ALA A 144 4.16 -6.63 4.99
C ALA A 144 2.89 -5.95 4.45
N SER A 145 2.37 -6.43 3.34
CA SER A 145 1.17 -5.88 2.72
C SER A 145 0.13 -6.95 2.37
N GLY A 146 -1.07 -6.53 2.01
CA GLY A 146 -2.13 -7.41 1.55
C GLY A 146 -3.35 -7.48 2.47
N ALA A 147 -3.43 -6.68 3.53
CA ALA A 147 -4.67 -6.48 4.27
C ALA A 147 -5.59 -5.50 3.53
N SER A 148 -6.87 -5.83 3.47
CA SER A 148 -7.93 -4.95 2.95
C SER A 148 -9.27 -5.40 3.50
N ILE A 149 -10.01 -4.49 4.11
CA ILE A 149 -11.32 -4.78 4.69
C ILE A 149 -12.48 -4.19 3.88
N TRP A 150 -12.16 -3.35 2.90
CA TRP A 150 -13.10 -2.83 1.92
C TRP A 150 -12.92 -3.50 0.56
N GLN A 151 -11.72 -3.42 -0.02
CA GLN A 151 -11.50 -3.81 -1.42
C GLN A 151 -11.58 -5.34 -1.61
N HIS A 152 -11.03 -6.13 -0.68
CA HIS A 152 -11.05 -7.59 -0.80
C HIS A 152 -12.46 -8.21 -0.70
N PRO A 153 -13.35 -7.77 0.19
CA PRO A 153 -14.76 -8.17 0.14
C PRO A 153 -15.41 -7.94 -1.22
N THR A 154 -15.10 -6.83 -1.92
CA THR A 154 -15.67 -6.53 -3.24
C THR A 154 -15.27 -7.53 -4.31
N PHE A 155 -14.15 -8.24 -4.16
CA PHE A 155 -13.71 -9.27 -5.11
C PHE A 155 -14.54 -10.56 -5.06
N LEU A 156 -15.33 -10.73 -3.99
CA LEU A 156 -16.31 -11.82 -3.87
C LEU A 156 -17.76 -11.34 -4.09
N ARG A 157 -18.07 -10.14 -3.61
CA ARG A 157 -19.43 -9.60 -3.56
C ARG A 157 -19.79 -8.70 -4.75
N GLY A 158 -18.77 -8.10 -5.38
CA GLY A 158 -18.94 -6.97 -6.29
C GLY A 158 -19.04 -5.65 -5.52
N ILE A 159 -18.42 -4.59 -6.08
CA ILE A 159 -18.37 -3.28 -5.41
C ILE A 159 -19.75 -2.66 -5.25
N GLU A 160 -20.57 -2.72 -6.30
CA GLU A 160 -21.92 -2.17 -6.29
C GLU A 160 -22.79 -2.87 -5.23
N GLN A 161 -22.74 -4.21 -5.18
CA GLN A 161 -23.52 -4.98 -4.23
C GLN A 161 -23.10 -4.70 -2.79
N LEU A 162 -21.79 -4.62 -2.50
CA LEU A 162 -21.31 -4.34 -1.16
C LEU A 162 -21.69 -2.91 -0.71
N LEU A 163 -21.67 -1.93 -1.61
CA LEU A 163 -22.16 -0.57 -1.33
C LEU A 163 -23.66 -0.57 -1.01
N MET A 164 -24.46 -1.35 -1.73
CA MET A 164 -25.87 -1.51 -1.43
C MET A 164 -26.07 -2.19 -0.07
N ASP A 165 -25.33 -3.25 0.23
CA ASP A 165 -25.43 -3.98 1.50
C ASP A 165 -25.16 -3.06 2.70
N ILE A 166 -24.17 -2.16 2.60
CA ILE A 166 -23.89 -1.16 3.66
C ILE A 166 -25.15 -0.35 4.00
N LEU A 167 -26.03 -0.08 3.03
CA LEU A 167 -27.21 0.77 3.21
C LEU A 167 -28.48 -0.01 3.56
N ILE A 168 -28.66 -1.20 2.96
CA ILE A 168 -29.96 -1.91 3.02
C ILE A 168 -29.89 -3.32 3.62
N ALA A 169 -28.70 -3.88 3.80
CA ALA A 169 -28.44 -5.20 4.39
C ALA A 169 -27.18 -5.15 5.26
N PRO A 170 -27.14 -4.31 6.34
CA PRO A 170 -25.93 -4.01 7.09
C PRO A 170 -25.33 -5.23 7.82
N ASP A 171 -26.09 -6.26 8.10
CA ASP A 171 -25.65 -7.54 8.64
C ASP A 171 -24.80 -8.33 7.63
N ILE A 172 -25.16 -8.32 6.36
CA ILE A 172 -24.36 -8.91 5.27
C ILE A 172 -23.05 -8.15 5.11
N ALA A 173 -23.10 -6.82 5.05
CA ALA A 173 -21.90 -5.99 4.94
C ALA A 173 -20.97 -6.19 6.15
N ALA A 174 -21.53 -6.20 7.37
CA ALA A 174 -20.78 -6.44 8.59
C ALA A 174 -20.11 -7.82 8.58
N PHE A 175 -20.84 -8.88 8.24
CA PHE A 175 -20.29 -10.24 8.15
C PHE A 175 -19.11 -10.32 7.19
N MET A 176 -19.24 -9.73 5.99
CA MET A 176 -18.18 -9.72 4.99
C MET A 176 -16.94 -8.99 5.52
N ILE A 177 -17.09 -7.78 6.02
CA ILE A 177 -15.97 -6.95 6.49
C ILE A 177 -15.31 -7.57 7.73
N ASP A 178 -16.10 -8.10 8.67
CA ASP A 178 -15.59 -8.76 9.89
C ASP A 178 -14.81 -10.03 9.54
N THR A 179 -15.27 -10.84 8.60
CA THR A 179 -14.59 -12.07 8.17
C THR A 179 -13.18 -11.77 7.64
N PHE A 180 -13.03 -10.73 6.82
CA PHE A 180 -11.70 -10.32 6.36
C PHE A 180 -10.86 -9.70 7.48
N THR A 181 -11.47 -8.90 8.34
CA THR A 181 -10.80 -8.30 9.51
C THR A 181 -10.21 -9.38 10.41
N ASP A 182 -11.01 -10.39 10.79
CA ASP A 182 -10.59 -11.48 11.67
C ASP A 182 -9.50 -12.32 11.06
N PHE A 183 -9.61 -12.63 9.75
CA PHE A 183 -8.56 -13.32 9.03
C PHE A 183 -7.24 -12.56 9.06
N TYR A 184 -7.24 -11.24 8.77
CA TYR A 184 -5.99 -10.47 8.74
C TYR A 184 -5.38 -10.30 10.12
N ILE A 185 -6.18 -10.20 11.18
CA ILE A 185 -5.68 -10.18 12.54
C ILE A 185 -4.92 -11.49 12.83
N ASP A 186 -5.54 -12.66 12.63
CA ASP A 186 -4.90 -13.94 12.89
C ASP A 186 -3.69 -14.19 11.98
N TYR A 187 -3.78 -13.86 10.69
CA TYR A 187 -2.71 -14.06 9.73
C TYR A 187 -1.46 -13.22 10.04
N PHE A 188 -1.62 -11.92 10.27
CA PHE A 188 -0.49 -11.04 10.56
C PHE A 188 0.03 -11.19 11.98
N ASP A 189 -0.80 -11.51 12.97
CA ASP A 189 -0.34 -11.85 14.31
C ASP A 189 0.63 -13.04 14.29
N ARG A 190 0.28 -14.11 13.56
CA ARG A 190 1.17 -15.27 13.35
C ARG A 190 2.43 -14.90 12.58
N MET A 191 2.33 -14.07 11.55
CA MET A 191 3.47 -13.60 10.77
C MET A 191 4.46 -12.83 11.65
N PHE A 192 3.97 -11.87 12.44
CA PHE A 192 4.80 -11.05 13.31
C PHE A 192 5.40 -11.87 14.47
N SER A 193 4.63 -12.81 15.02
CA SER A 193 5.10 -13.75 16.03
C SER A 193 6.21 -14.69 15.50
N ALA A 194 6.17 -15.08 14.22
CA ALA A 194 7.18 -15.92 13.59
C ALA A 194 8.49 -15.16 13.26
N ALA A 195 8.45 -13.84 13.22
CA ALA A 195 9.61 -12.99 12.91
C ALA A 195 9.65 -11.73 13.79
N PRO A 196 9.81 -11.87 15.13
CA PRO A 196 9.73 -10.75 16.06
C PRO A 196 10.73 -9.64 15.73
N GLY A 197 10.25 -8.39 15.61
CA GLY A 197 11.07 -7.22 15.33
C GLY A 197 11.72 -7.17 13.94
N ARG A 198 11.28 -8.06 13.02
CA ARG A 198 11.82 -8.13 11.65
C ARG A 198 10.91 -7.44 10.64
N ILE A 199 9.67 -7.19 10.96
CA ILE A 199 8.71 -6.46 10.14
C ILE A 199 8.47 -5.11 10.76
N ASP A 200 8.63 -4.05 9.98
CA ASP A 200 8.58 -2.67 10.44
C ASP A 200 7.23 -2.01 10.16
N ILE A 201 6.60 -2.36 9.02
CA ILE A 201 5.39 -1.72 8.54
C ILE A 201 4.37 -2.78 8.11
N LEU A 202 3.10 -2.62 8.52
CA LEU A 202 1.93 -3.28 7.94
C LEU A 202 1.21 -2.30 7.02
N ARG A 203 1.07 -2.62 5.73
CA ARG A 203 0.29 -1.84 4.78
C ARG A 203 -1.10 -2.43 4.62
N ILE A 204 -2.12 -1.63 4.97
CA ILE A 204 -3.55 -1.91 4.73
C ILE A 204 -3.96 -1.08 3.52
N ALA A 205 -4.62 -1.69 2.51
CA ALA A 205 -4.93 -1.02 1.25
C ALA A 205 -6.42 -1.09 0.93
N ASP A 206 -7.10 0.06 1.08
CA ASP A 206 -8.53 0.20 0.85
C ASP A 206 -8.83 1.50 0.09
N ASP A 207 -9.11 1.41 -1.23
CA ASP A 207 -9.42 2.58 -2.05
C ASP A 207 -10.83 3.10 -1.75
N LEU A 208 -10.89 4.21 -1.01
CA LEU A 208 -12.12 4.87 -0.57
C LEU A 208 -12.35 6.22 -1.27
N GLY A 209 -11.38 6.66 -2.09
CA GLY A 209 -11.43 7.89 -2.85
C GLY A 209 -11.56 7.65 -4.35
N MET A 210 -12.30 8.53 -5.00
CA MET A 210 -12.29 8.76 -6.45
C MET A 210 -11.46 10.00 -6.76
N GLN A 211 -11.32 10.38 -8.01
CA GLN A 211 -10.54 11.57 -8.38
C GLN A 211 -11.06 12.87 -7.76
N ASP A 212 -12.37 12.99 -7.56
CA ASP A 212 -13.02 14.23 -7.14
C ASP A 212 -13.89 14.12 -5.88
N ARG A 213 -14.08 12.91 -5.34
CA ARG A 213 -15.00 12.63 -4.23
C ARG A 213 -14.64 11.35 -3.49
N LEU A 214 -15.30 11.12 -2.36
CA LEU A 214 -15.26 9.85 -1.64
C LEU A 214 -16.20 8.82 -2.29
N LEU A 215 -15.88 7.55 -2.11
CA LEU A 215 -16.71 6.42 -2.48
C LEU A 215 -17.80 6.15 -1.42
N VAL A 216 -17.47 6.38 -0.14
CA VAL A 216 -18.39 6.29 0.99
C VAL A 216 -18.37 7.59 1.80
N SER A 217 -19.44 7.90 2.52
CA SER A 217 -19.45 9.10 3.37
C SER A 217 -18.48 8.97 4.55
N PRO A 218 -17.99 10.11 5.12
CA PRO A 218 -17.16 10.08 6.33
C PRO A 218 -17.83 9.38 7.51
N ASP A 219 -19.16 9.46 7.63
CA ASP A 219 -19.91 8.79 8.69
C ASP A 219 -19.89 7.27 8.51
N VAL A 220 -20.12 6.78 7.29
CA VAL A 220 -20.00 5.34 6.96
C VAL A 220 -18.57 4.84 7.24
N PHE A 221 -17.55 5.60 6.85
CA PHE A 221 -16.17 5.24 7.15
C PHE A 221 -15.92 5.15 8.66
N ARG A 222 -16.33 6.16 9.41
CA ARG A 222 -16.14 6.21 10.87
C ARG A 222 -16.89 5.08 11.59
N ASP A 223 -18.13 4.79 11.19
CA ASP A 223 -19.00 3.90 11.95
C ASP A 223 -18.76 2.42 11.57
N ILE A 224 -18.38 2.14 10.32
CA ILE A 224 -18.21 0.77 9.82
C ILE A 224 -16.73 0.36 9.76
N PHE A 225 -15.85 1.18 9.18
CA PHE A 225 -14.48 0.78 8.90
C PHE A 225 -13.51 1.08 10.04
N VAL A 226 -13.61 2.26 10.68
CA VAL A 226 -12.67 2.67 11.74
C VAL A 226 -12.61 1.66 12.90
N PRO A 227 -13.70 1.10 13.44
CA PRO A 227 -13.63 0.12 14.52
C PRO A 227 -12.85 -1.14 14.13
N ARG A 228 -12.97 -1.59 12.89
CA ARG A 228 -12.31 -2.77 12.34
C ARG A 228 -10.85 -2.50 12.02
N LEU A 229 -10.56 -1.34 11.44
CA LEU A 229 -9.18 -0.87 11.24
C LEU A 229 -8.42 -0.80 12.57
N ARG A 230 -9.03 -0.26 13.63
CA ARG A 230 -8.42 -0.21 14.96
C ARG A 230 -8.00 -1.59 15.45
N ARG A 231 -8.83 -2.61 15.28
CA ARG A 231 -8.50 -3.98 15.70
C ARG A 231 -7.23 -4.50 15.00
N ILE A 232 -7.09 -4.26 13.70
CA ILE A 232 -5.88 -4.64 12.95
C ILE A 232 -4.68 -3.79 13.39
N ILE A 233 -4.88 -2.49 13.57
CA ILE A 233 -3.84 -1.54 14.00
C ILE A 233 -3.33 -1.88 15.39
N ASP A 234 -4.22 -2.16 16.34
CA ASP A 234 -3.85 -2.52 17.72
C ASP A 234 -3.05 -3.82 17.75
N MET A 235 -3.45 -4.82 16.97
CA MET A 235 -2.67 -6.05 16.78
C MET A 235 -1.28 -5.74 16.24
N ALA A 236 -1.14 -4.98 15.17
CA ALA A 236 0.16 -4.63 14.59
C ALA A 236 1.05 -3.88 15.60
N LYS A 237 0.47 -2.90 16.31
CA LYS A 237 1.17 -2.11 17.34
C LYS A 237 1.59 -2.94 18.55
N SER A 238 0.86 -3.99 18.90
CA SER A 238 1.27 -4.91 19.98
C SER A 238 2.59 -5.64 19.67
N HIS A 239 2.93 -5.78 18.38
CA HIS A 239 4.21 -6.29 17.89
C HIS A 239 5.26 -5.21 17.62
N GLY A 240 4.96 -3.93 17.88
CA GLY A 240 5.83 -2.79 17.56
C GLY A 240 5.86 -2.42 16.08
N VAL A 241 4.93 -2.94 15.27
CA VAL A 241 4.83 -2.70 13.82
C VAL A 241 4.06 -1.41 13.57
N LYS A 242 4.57 -0.55 12.69
CA LYS A 242 3.93 0.67 12.23
C LYS A 242 2.87 0.37 11.17
N VAL A 243 1.85 1.21 11.06
CA VAL A 243 0.76 0.98 10.10
C VAL A 243 0.73 2.06 9.03
N MET A 244 0.80 1.60 7.77
CA MET A 244 0.56 2.39 6.57
C MET A 244 -0.85 2.10 6.08
N PHE A 245 -1.63 3.16 5.86
CA PHE A 245 -2.95 3.05 5.24
C PHE A 245 -2.91 3.62 3.82
N HIS A 246 -3.22 2.76 2.86
CA HIS A 246 -3.30 3.13 1.46
C HIS A 246 -4.75 3.36 1.06
N SER A 247 -4.98 4.53 0.46
CA SER A 247 -6.20 4.82 -0.28
C SER A 247 -5.91 5.86 -1.35
N CYS A 248 -6.10 5.49 -2.60
CA CYS A 248 -6.05 6.42 -3.71
C CYS A 248 -7.20 7.45 -3.65
N GLY A 249 -7.03 8.58 -4.34
CA GLY A 249 -8.08 9.55 -4.61
C GLY A 249 -8.22 10.68 -3.59
N ALA A 250 -9.37 11.35 -3.66
CA ALA A 250 -9.70 12.55 -2.90
C ALA A 250 -10.18 12.21 -1.47
N ILE A 251 -9.25 11.78 -0.59
CA ILE A 251 -9.56 11.24 0.75
C ILE A 251 -9.39 12.22 1.91
N VAL A 252 -9.13 13.49 1.64
CA VAL A 252 -8.93 14.51 2.71
C VAL A 252 -9.98 14.46 3.82
N PRO A 253 -11.29 14.28 3.53
CA PRO A 253 -12.29 14.24 4.60
C PRO A 253 -12.19 13.02 5.54
N LEU A 254 -11.39 11.99 5.18
CA LEU A 254 -11.20 10.78 6.00
C LEU A 254 -9.93 10.85 6.86
N ILE A 255 -8.98 11.75 6.54
CA ILE A 255 -7.62 11.72 7.13
C ILE A 255 -7.64 11.85 8.65
N ASP A 256 -8.46 12.73 9.22
CA ASP A 256 -8.56 12.86 10.68
C ASP A 256 -9.04 11.53 11.33
N SER A 257 -10.04 10.87 10.74
CA SER A 257 -10.50 9.55 11.23
C SER A 257 -9.45 8.43 11.04
N ILE A 258 -8.63 8.51 9.99
CA ILE A 258 -7.51 7.59 9.74
C ILE A 258 -6.43 7.78 10.82
N ILE A 259 -6.09 9.02 11.16
CA ILE A 259 -5.17 9.34 12.26
C ILE A 259 -5.71 8.85 13.60
N ASP A 260 -6.99 9.12 13.88
CA ASP A 260 -7.64 8.72 15.11
C ASP A 260 -7.75 7.19 15.24
N ALA A 261 -7.81 6.47 14.13
CA ALA A 261 -7.72 5.00 14.13
C ALA A 261 -6.32 4.50 14.54
N GLY A 262 -5.29 5.35 14.45
CA GLY A 262 -3.94 5.04 14.89
C GLY A 262 -2.95 4.73 13.75
N VAL A 263 -3.25 5.12 12.51
CA VAL A 263 -2.36 5.00 11.36
C VAL A 263 -1.13 5.89 11.54
N ASP A 264 0.04 5.40 11.13
CA ASP A 264 1.32 6.11 11.22
C ASP A 264 1.72 6.74 9.89
N ILE A 265 1.31 6.13 8.75
CA ILE A 265 1.74 6.54 7.39
C ILE A 265 0.53 6.60 6.48
N LEU A 266 0.34 7.71 5.76
CA LEU A 266 -0.68 7.86 4.71
C LEU A 266 -0.05 7.63 3.33
N ASP A 267 -0.58 6.68 2.58
CA ASP A 267 -0.16 6.27 1.24
C ASP A 267 -1.38 6.22 0.29
N PRO A 268 -1.32 6.77 -0.91
CA PRO A 268 -0.34 7.75 -1.36
C PRO A 268 -0.85 9.18 -1.18
N ILE A 269 0.07 10.13 -1.25
CA ILE A 269 -0.31 11.49 -1.61
C ILE A 269 -0.50 11.51 -3.12
N GLN A 270 -1.75 11.35 -3.58
CA GLN A 270 -2.10 11.38 -5.00
C GLN A 270 -2.37 12.83 -5.41
N VAL A 271 -1.32 13.54 -5.83
CA VAL A 271 -1.32 14.99 -6.09
C VAL A 271 -2.32 15.46 -7.14
N THR A 272 -2.78 14.56 -8.01
CA THR A 272 -3.76 14.85 -9.06
C THR A 272 -5.21 14.75 -8.60
N ALA A 273 -5.47 14.19 -7.41
CA ALA A 273 -6.80 14.07 -6.86
C ALA A 273 -7.24 15.38 -6.18
N LYS A 274 -8.54 15.65 -6.21
CA LYS A 274 -9.12 16.89 -5.69
C LYS A 274 -8.84 17.06 -4.20
N GLY A 275 -8.26 18.20 -3.85
CA GLY A 275 -7.96 18.55 -2.47
C GLY A 275 -6.69 17.92 -1.91
N MET A 276 -5.98 17.08 -2.67
CA MET A 276 -4.73 16.42 -2.24
C MET A 276 -3.49 17.29 -2.51
N ASP A 277 -3.59 18.61 -2.27
CA ASP A 277 -2.47 19.53 -2.39
C ASP A 277 -1.37 19.22 -1.37
N PRO A 278 -0.11 18.98 -1.79
CA PRO A 278 0.97 18.55 -0.92
C PRO A 278 1.29 19.55 0.21
N ALA A 279 1.25 20.85 -0.07
CA ALA A 279 1.58 21.88 0.93
C ALA A 279 0.50 21.92 2.02
N MET A 280 -0.77 21.92 1.62
CA MET A 280 -1.90 21.87 2.54
C MET A 280 -1.88 20.58 3.39
N LEU A 281 -1.58 19.42 2.79
CA LEU A 281 -1.50 18.15 3.52
C LEU A 281 -0.34 18.17 4.53
N LYS A 282 0.81 18.70 4.15
CA LYS A 282 1.96 18.87 5.04
C LYS A 282 1.64 19.78 6.21
N GLU A 283 1.03 20.91 5.97
CA GLU A 283 0.63 21.88 7.00
C GLU A 283 -0.37 21.26 7.99
N ARG A 284 -1.44 20.62 7.48
CA ARG A 284 -2.53 20.10 8.33
C ARG A 284 -2.19 18.82 9.07
N PHE A 285 -1.46 17.91 8.44
CA PHE A 285 -1.32 16.53 8.93
C PHE A 285 0.13 16.12 9.17
N GLY A 286 1.12 16.82 8.62
CA GLY A 286 2.53 16.42 8.65
C GLY A 286 3.18 16.37 10.04
N THR A 287 2.52 16.89 11.09
CA THR A 287 2.95 16.77 12.50
C THR A 287 2.33 15.57 13.21
N ARG A 288 1.39 14.86 12.57
CA ARG A 288 0.67 13.71 13.14
C ARG A 288 0.82 12.44 12.29
N LEU A 289 1.23 12.58 11.03
CA LEU A 289 1.23 11.52 10.05
C LEU A 289 2.47 11.62 9.15
N CYS A 290 3.14 10.50 8.92
CA CYS A 290 4.14 10.41 7.86
C CYS A 290 3.41 10.34 6.51
N LEU A 291 3.84 11.16 5.54
CA LEU A 291 3.26 11.20 4.21
C LEU A 291 4.09 10.36 3.25
N HIS A 292 3.43 9.59 2.37
CA HIS A 292 4.10 8.69 1.44
C HIS A 292 3.62 8.93 0.00
N GLY A 293 4.49 8.78 -1.01
CA GLY A 293 4.13 8.87 -2.42
C GLY A 293 4.53 10.19 -3.07
N ALA A 294 3.56 10.91 -3.61
CA ALA A 294 3.58 12.27 -4.18
C ALA A 294 4.17 12.43 -5.59
N ILE A 295 4.75 11.40 -6.21
CA ILE A 295 5.20 11.51 -7.61
C ILE A 295 4.12 10.94 -8.53
N ASP A 296 3.57 11.82 -9.37
CA ASP A 296 2.42 11.52 -10.22
C ASP A 296 2.70 10.41 -11.24
N THR A 297 1.84 9.37 -11.21
CA THR A 297 1.89 8.21 -12.11
C THR A 297 0.90 8.29 -13.27
N GLN A 298 0.03 9.31 -13.31
CA GLN A 298 -0.99 9.43 -14.34
C GLN A 298 -0.51 10.21 -15.57
N TYR A 299 0.27 11.26 -15.34
CA TYR A 299 0.72 12.18 -16.41
C TYR A 299 2.23 12.41 -16.39
N LEU A 300 2.80 12.74 -15.23
CA LEU A 300 4.21 13.12 -15.14
C LEU A 300 5.13 11.96 -15.52
N LEU A 301 5.01 10.82 -14.83
CA LEU A 301 5.91 9.70 -15.05
C LEU A 301 5.75 9.06 -16.43
N PRO A 302 4.53 8.84 -16.98
CA PRO A 302 4.39 8.27 -18.33
C PRO A 302 4.68 9.26 -19.46
N CYS A 303 4.37 10.54 -19.31
CA CYS A 303 4.36 11.51 -20.42
C CYS A 303 5.37 12.64 -20.30
N GLY A 304 5.93 12.89 -19.12
CA GLY A 304 6.93 13.93 -18.87
C GLY A 304 8.31 13.54 -19.38
N THR A 305 9.21 14.54 -19.47
CA THR A 305 10.63 14.32 -19.72
C THR A 305 11.35 13.99 -18.39
N PRO A 306 12.56 13.40 -18.44
CA PRO A 306 13.39 13.22 -17.24
C PRO A 306 13.63 14.53 -16.47
N ALA A 307 13.75 15.67 -17.17
CA ALA A 307 13.90 16.98 -16.54
C ALA A 307 12.62 17.42 -15.78
N ASP A 308 11.44 17.14 -16.32
CA ASP A 308 10.17 17.41 -15.63
C ASP A 308 10.05 16.58 -14.36
N VAL A 309 10.44 15.30 -14.43
CA VAL A 309 10.47 14.40 -13.26
C VAL A 309 11.45 14.90 -12.20
N GLN A 310 12.66 15.30 -12.58
CA GLN A 310 13.65 15.87 -11.66
C GLN A 310 13.11 17.11 -10.94
N ASN A 311 12.47 18.04 -11.68
CA ASN A 311 11.87 19.24 -11.11
C ASN A 311 10.75 18.91 -10.12
N ALA A 312 9.88 17.95 -10.44
CA ALA A 312 8.83 17.50 -9.54
C ALA A 312 9.38 16.85 -8.26
N VAL A 313 10.39 16.00 -8.38
CA VAL A 313 11.10 15.38 -7.25
C VAL A 313 11.68 16.46 -6.32
N ILE A 314 12.33 17.49 -6.88
CA ILE A 314 12.88 18.60 -6.11
C ILE A 314 11.77 19.34 -5.38
N SER A 315 10.70 19.68 -6.09
CA SER A 315 9.55 20.40 -5.52
C SER A 315 8.88 19.61 -4.37
N MET A 316 8.62 18.30 -4.57
CA MET A 316 8.01 17.47 -3.54
C MET A 316 8.94 17.26 -2.34
N ALA A 317 10.25 17.16 -2.58
CA ALA A 317 11.23 17.08 -1.50
C ALA A 317 11.26 18.36 -0.64
N ASP A 318 11.16 19.52 -1.29
CA ASP A 318 11.16 20.80 -0.61
C ASP A 318 9.85 21.05 0.18
N ILE A 319 8.70 20.63 -0.36
CA ILE A 319 7.38 20.81 0.28
C ILE A 319 7.17 19.78 1.40
N LEU A 320 7.24 18.50 1.05
CA LEU A 320 6.86 17.40 1.96
C LEU A 320 8.02 16.96 2.87
N GLY A 321 9.26 17.10 2.41
CA GLY A 321 10.45 16.75 3.17
C GLY A 321 10.81 17.76 4.26
N GLU A 322 10.27 18.98 4.23
CA GLU A 322 10.52 19.97 5.27
C GLU A 322 10.13 19.42 6.65
N ASN A 323 11.04 19.48 7.59
CA ASN A 323 10.87 18.96 8.97
C ASN A 323 10.74 17.42 9.13
N GLY A 324 10.96 16.61 8.08
CA GLY A 324 10.84 15.14 8.14
C GLY A 324 9.43 14.62 7.90
N GLY A 325 9.18 13.35 8.25
CA GLY A 325 7.83 12.77 8.10
C GLY A 325 7.37 12.61 6.65
N PHE A 326 8.29 12.26 5.73
CA PHE A 326 7.98 12.02 4.33
C PHE A 326 8.80 10.87 3.76
N ILE A 327 8.15 9.99 3.00
CA ILE A 327 8.76 8.91 2.21
C ILE A 327 8.37 9.16 0.76
N MET A 328 9.34 9.36 -0.12
CA MET A 328 9.07 9.63 -1.52
C MET A 328 8.88 8.34 -2.30
N SER A 329 7.84 8.28 -3.09
CA SER A 329 7.47 7.16 -3.96
C SER A 329 6.62 7.65 -5.12
N PRO A 330 6.49 6.91 -6.21
CA PRO A 330 5.36 7.06 -7.12
C PRO A 330 4.03 6.96 -6.36
N SER A 331 3.02 7.73 -6.78
CA SER A 331 1.69 7.73 -6.13
C SER A 331 0.92 6.41 -6.33
N HIS A 332 1.41 5.51 -7.14
CA HIS A 332 0.88 4.17 -7.36
C HIS A 332 1.99 3.25 -7.91
N VAL A 333 1.70 1.95 -8.01
CA VAL A 333 2.54 0.96 -8.69
C VAL A 333 2.90 1.46 -10.09
N LEU A 334 4.21 1.51 -10.42
CA LEU A 334 4.70 1.87 -11.74
C LEU A 334 4.19 0.88 -12.79
N GLN A 335 3.51 1.41 -13.81
CA GLN A 335 2.97 0.64 -14.91
C GLN A 335 3.93 0.59 -16.10
N SER A 336 3.62 -0.25 -17.10
CA SER A 336 4.49 -0.48 -18.25
C SER A 336 4.64 0.71 -19.21
N ASP A 337 3.77 1.70 -19.09
CA ASP A 337 3.80 2.96 -19.86
C ASP A 337 4.84 3.97 -19.35
N VAL A 338 5.38 3.79 -18.14
CA VAL A 338 6.39 4.69 -17.57
C VAL A 338 7.77 4.38 -18.13
N PRO A 339 8.45 5.30 -18.86
CA PRO A 339 9.78 5.07 -19.40
C PRO A 339 10.84 4.81 -18.32
N THR A 340 11.81 3.94 -18.62
CA THR A 340 12.93 3.64 -17.71
C THR A 340 13.71 4.89 -17.34
N ASP A 341 13.93 5.83 -18.28
CA ASP A 341 14.66 7.08 -18.02
C ASP A 341 13.96 7.97 -16.98
N ASN A 342 12.63 8.00 -16.98
CA ASN A 342 11.84 8.75 -15.99
C ASN A 342 11.92 8.08 -14.59
N ILE A 343 11.95 6.76 -14.55
CA ILE A 343 12.16 6.03 -13.28
C ILE A 343 13.55 6.32 -12.73
N ILE A 344 14.60 6.26 -13.56
CA ILE A 344 15.97 6.60 -13.17
C ILE A 344 16.06 8.05 -12.70
N ALA A 345 15.46 8.98 -13.45
CA ALA A 345 15.44 10.41 -13.08
C ALA A 345 14.82 10.65 -11.71
N LEU A 346 13.72 9.95 -11.38
CA LEU A 346 13.09 10.02 -10.05
C LEU A 346 14.09 9.59 -8.96
N TYR A 347 14.57 8.34 -9.03
CA TYR A 347 15.32 7.74 -7.93
C TYR A 347 16.74 8.33 -7.79
N ASP A 348 17.43 8.62 -8.88
CA ASP A 348 18.76 9.22 -8.83
C ASP A 348 18.69 10.66 -8.28
N THR A 349 17.66 11.45 -8.67
CA THR A 349 17.48 12.81 -8.15
C THR A 349 17.10 12.76 -6.65
N ALA A 350 16.15 11.92 -6.28
CA ALA A 350 15.68 11.81 -4.90
C ALA A 350 16.77 11.33 -3.93
N SER A 351 17.63 10.40 -4.37
CA SER A 351 18.73 9.86 -3.54
C SER A 351 19.77 10.91 -3.13
N GLN A 352 19.89 11.98 -3.90
CA GLN A 352 20.83 13.08 -3.65
C GLN A 352 20.23 14.19 -2.78
N ARG A 353 18.90 14.19 -2.56
CA ARG A 353 18.20 15.21 -1.77
C ARG A 353 18.39 14.97 -0.28
N ARG A 354 19.16 15.86 0.34
CA ARG A 354 19.36 15.91 1.79
C ARG A 354 18.47 17.00 2.37
N TYR A 355 18.00 16.81 3.59
CA TYR A 355 17.29 17.89 4.29
C TYR A 355 18.20 19.12 4.39
N SER A 356 17.76 20.26 3.86
CA SER A 356 18.49 21.50 3.97
C SER A 356 18.65 21.83 5.47
N LYS A 357 19.86 22.15 5.90
CA LYS A 357 20.06 22.80 7.19
C LYS A 357 19.32 24.12 7.12
N VAL A 358 18.25 24.27 7.89
CA VAL A 358 17.56 25.56 8.04
C VAL A 358 18.62 26.58 8.44
N ARG A 359 18.95 27.51 7.55
CA ARG A 359 19.58 28.76 7.95
C ARG A 359 18.53 29.49 8.78
N MET A 360 18.63 29.40 10.10
CA MET A 360 18.01 30.37 10.98
C MET A 360 18.68 31.72 10.67
N THR A 361 18.14 32.46 9.73
CA THR A 361 18.36 33.91 9.69
C THR A 361 17.58 34.48 10.88
N ARG A 362 18.30 34.59 12.01
CA ARG A 362 17.97 35.59 13.01
C ARG A 362 18.21 36.92 12.32
N GLU A 363 17.20 37.54 11.79
CA GLU A 363 17.17 38.97 11.74
C GLU A 363 16.30 39.46 12.89
N ALA A 364 17.04 39.95 13.90
CA ALA A 364 16.52 40.78 14.94
C ALA A 364 16.15 42.12 14.32
N ILE A 365 15.05 42.66 14.64
CA ILE A 365 14.78 43.92 15.33
C ILE A 365 13.29 44.17 15.29
#